data_27980ae3ba8ef94a8d818a1026fbeb0b
#
_entry.id   27980ae3ba8ef94a8d818a1026fbeb0b
#
_cell.length_a   1.000
_cell.length_b   1.000
_cell.length_c   1.000
_cell.angle_alpha   90.00
_cell.angle_beta   90.00
_cell.angle_gamma   90.00
#
_symmetry.space_group_name_H-M   'P 1'
#
loop_
_entity.id
_entity.type
_entity.pdbx_description
1 polymer ?
#
loop_
_entity_poly.entity_id
_entity_poly.type
_entity_poly.pdbx_seq_one_letter_code
_entity_poly.pdbx_strand_id
1 'polypeptide(L)'
;MATLLVATLCAWLIEVGGPARLALACVVFIVGGALVEFWWPGLAACLLAWAYCRRPRWVTLALWVGALASLYIINRNLWALAGLPLIFAAEQFKLSVPRGRLGFYVYYPAHLAVLWIVVRLLQIGPFPSSQLNI
;
A
#
# COMPACT_ATOMS: atom_id res chain seq x y z
N MET A 1 0.58 -2.61 -8.02
CA MET A 1 0.35 -4.05 -7.75
C MET A 1 1.66 -4.84 -7.57
N ALA A 2 2.72 -4.49 -8.29
CA ALA A 2 4.02 -5.16 -8.16
C ALA A 2 4.60 -5.10 -6.73
N THR A 3 4.44 -3.98 -6.02
CA THR A 3 4.91 -3.81 -4.64
C THR A 3 4.37 -4.88 -3.69
N LEU A 4 3.07 -5.20 -3.79
CA LEU A 4 2.45 -6.23 -2.93
C LEU A 4 2.96 -7.64 -3.26
N LEU A 5 3.19 -7.96 -4.54
CA LEU A 5 3.75 -9.24 -4.94
C LEU A 5 5.16 -9.42 -4.40
N VAL A 6 6.01 -8.41 -4.55
CA VAL A 6 7.39 -8.45 -4.04
C VAL A 6 7.40 -8.54 -2.52
N ALA A 7 6.55 -7.76 -1.81
CA ALA A 7 6.42 -7.83 -0.36
C ALA A 7 5.97 -9.21 0.11
N THR A 8 4.99 -9.82 -0.55
CA THR A 8 4.50 -11.16 -0.21
C THR A 8 5.57 -12.21 -0.43
N LEU A 9 6.33 -12.11 -1.53
CA LEU A 9 7.45 -13.02 -1.81
C LEU A 9 8.55 -12.89 -0.74
N CYS A 10 8.94 -11.66 -0.38
CA CYS A 10 9.90 -11.44 0.69
C CYS A 10 9.41 -12.00 2.03
N ALA A 11 8.16 -11.72 2.40
CA ALA A 11 7.56 -12.23 3.64
C ALA A 11 7.54 -13.75 3.67
N TRP A 12 7.18 -14.39 2.57
CA TRP A 12 7.19 -15.86 2.44
C TRP A 12 8.60 -16.44 2.57
N LEU A 13 9.61 -15.86 1.90
CA LEU A 13 10.99 -16.30 2.01
C LEU A 13 11.53 -16.20 3.45
N ILE A 14 11.19 -15.11 4.14
CA ILE A 14 11.55 -14.91 5.56
C ILE A 14 10.85 -15.94 6.44
N GLU A 15 9.58 -16.26 6.16
CA GLU A 15 8.77 -17.18 6.94
C GLU A 15 9.26 -18.63 6.84
N VAL A 16 9.60 -19.06 5.63
CA VAL A 16 10.14 -20.41 5.41
C VAL A 16 11.52 -20.56 6.06
N GLY A 17 12.27 -19.47 6.23
CA GLY A 17 13.55 -19.42 6.96
C GLY A 17 14.71 -20.07 6.21
N GLY A 18 15.85 -20.09 6.89
CA GLY A 18 17.11 -20.62 6.35
C GLY A 18 18.00 -19.54 5.73
N PRO A 19 19.34 -19.67 5.84
CA PRO A 19 20.27 -18.61 5.44
C PRO A 19 20.21 -18.30 3.95
N ALA A 20 20.07 -19.29 3.08
CA ALA A 20 19.97 -19.09 1.64
C ALA A 20 18.68 -18.33 1.25
N ARG A 21 17.54 -18.63 1.90
CA ARG A 21 16.28 -17.98 1.62
C ARG A 21 16.24 -16.55 2.16
N LEU A 22 16.89 -16.31 3.30
CA LEU A 22 17.04 -14.97 3.84
C LEU A 22 17.91 -14.10 2.92
N ALA A 23 19.02 -14.65 2.41
CA ALA A 23 19.84 -13.98 1.41
C ALA A 23 19.04 -13.67 0.14
N LEU A 24 18.23 -14.62 -0.33
CA LEU A 24 17.34 -14.41 -1.47
C LEU A 24 16.29 -13.32 -1.18
N ALA A 25 15.73 -13.29 0.02
CA ALA A 25 14.79 -12.24 0.43
C ALA A 25 15.44 -10.85 0.39
N CYS A 26 16.70 -10.73 0.81
CA CYS A 26 17.46 -9.49 0.71
C CYS A 26 17.69 -9.06 -0.76
N VAL A 27 18.04 -10.00 -1.63
CA VAL A 27 18.21 -9.72 -3.06
C VAL A 27 16.88 -9.28 -3.68
N VAL A 28 15.79 -9.99 -3.39
CA VAL A 28 14.43 -9.65 -3.86
C VAL A 28 13.99 -8.29 -3.34
N PHE A 29 14.33 -7.94 -2.09
CA PHE A 29 14.04 -6.64 -1.51
C PHE A 29 14.80 -5.52 -2.23
N ILE A 30 16.11 -5.69 -2.46
CA ILE A 30 16.96 -4.68 -3.10
C ILE A 30 16.53 -4.48 -4.56
N VAL A 31 16.49 -5.55 -5.34
CA VAL A 31 16.15 -5.49 -6.77
C VAL A 31 14.67 -5.14 -6.97
N GLY A 32 13.79 -5.80 -6.23
CA GLY A 32 12.36 -5.55 -6.30
C GLY A 32 12.01 -4.13 -5.86
N GLY A 33 12.65 -3.60 -4.81
CA GLY A 33 12.46 -2.23 -4.36
C GLY A 33 12.85 -1.17 -5.39
N ALA A 34 13.81 -1.45 -6.26
CA ALA A 34 14.18 -0.58 -7.37
C ALA A 34 13.18 -0.60 -8.53
N LEU A 35 12.42 -1.69 -8.68
CA LEU A 35 11.50 -1.91 -9.81
C LEU A 35 10.03 -1.59 -9.47
N VAL A 36 9.68 -1.41 -8.18
CA VAL A 36 8.31 -1.17 -7.77
C VAL A 36 7.98 0.33 -7.70
N GLU A 37 6.69 0.63 -7.84
CA GLU A 37 6.13 1.98 -7.92
C GLU A 37 6.46 2.87 -6.72
N PHE A 38 6.50 2.30 -5.50
CA PHE A 38 6.75 3.05 -4.25
C PHE A 38 8.15 2.83 -3.68
N TRP A 39 9.06 2.30 -4.50
CA TRP A 39 10.45 2.03 -4.16
C TRP A 39 10.62 1.27 -2.83
N TRP A 40 11.81 1.34 -2.22
CA TRP A 40 12.09 0.68 -0.94
C TRP A 40 11.19 1.11 0.22
N PRO A 41 10.78 2.40 0.36
CA PRO A 41 9.88 2.80 1.45
C PRO A 41 8.53 2.09 1.44
N GLY A 42 7.93 1.93 0.27
CA GLY A 42 6.65 1.21 0.15
C GLY A 42 6.80 -0.27 0.47
N LEU A 43 7.87 -0.89 -0.03
CA LEU A 43 8.16 -2.30 0.26
C LEU A 43 8.47 -2.54 1.74
N ALA A 44 9.27 -1.64 2.34
CA ALA A 44 9.57 -1.69 3.77
C ALA A 44 8.31 -1.51 4.62
N ALA A 45 7.41 -0.57 4.26
CA ALA A 45 6.15 -0.38 4.96
C ALA A 45 5.28 -1.63 4.96
N CYS A 46 5.19 -2.35 3.83
CA CYS A 46 4.45 -3.61 3.74
C CYS A 46 5.06 -4.71 4.63
N LEU A 47 6.39 -4.86 4.63
CA LEU A 47 7.07 -5.86 5.45
C LEU A 47 7.00 -5.54 6.94
N LEU A 48 7.10 -4.27 7.33
CA LEU A 48 6.97 -3.84 8.72
C LEU A 48 5.54 -3.99 9.23
N ALA A 49 4.53 -3.73 8.40
CA ALA A 49 3.13 -4.02 8.72
C ALA A 49 2.93 -5.52 8.98
N TRP A 50 3.44 -6.36 8.08
CA TRP A 50 3.40 -7.82 8.26
C TRP A 50 4.11 -8.28 9.54
N ALA A 51 5.30 -7.75 9.82
CA ALA A 51 6.06 -8.08 11.01
C ALA A 51 5.35 -7.62 12.30
N TYR A 52 4.70 -6.45 12.27
CA TYR A 52 3.91 -5.92 13.38
C TYR A 52 2.68 -6.81 13.65
N CYS A 53 1.95 -7.22 12.63
CA CYS A 53 0.81 -8.12 12.77
C CYS A 53 1.20 -9.48 13.38
N ARG A 54 2.43 -9.95 13.14
CA ARG A 54 2.92 -11.20 13.73
C ARG A 54 3.41 -11.07 15.17
N ARG A 55 4.11 -9.99 15.45
CA ARG A 55 4.68 -9.72 16.78
C ARG A 55 4.58 -8.22 17.05
N PRO A 56 3.49 -7.77 17.67
CA PRO A 56 3.30 -6.36 17.96
C PRO A 56 4.38 -5.88 18.95
N ARG A 57 5.30 -5.05 18.47
CA ARG A 57 6.35 -4.41 19.25
C ARG A 57 6.38 -2.92 18.94
N TRP A 58 6.58 -2.09 19.94
CA TRP A 58 6.67 -0.65 19.77
C TRP A 58 7.74 -0.22 18.76
N VAL A 59 8.88 -0.93 18.72
CA VAL A 59 9.96 -0.68 17.76
C VAL A 59 9.48 -0.94 16.33
N THR A 60 8.78 -2.05 16.09
CA THR A 60 8.25 -2.39 14.77
C THR A 60 7.19 -1.37 14.33
N LEU A 61 6.36 -0.90 15.27
CA LEU A 61 5.37 0.15 15.01
C LEU A 61 6.06 1.47 14.63
N ALA A 62 7.07 1.89 15.40
CA ALA A 62 7.82 3.12 15.13
C ALA A 62 8.52 3.07 13.75
N LEU A 63 9.14 1.94 13.41
CA LEU A 63 9.74 1.72 12.10
C LEU A 63 8.71 1.74 10.98
N TRP A 64 7.54 1.15 11.19
CA TRP A 64 6.43 1.16 10.23
C TRP A 64 5.92 2.58 9.98
N VAL A 65 5.67 3.35 11.04
CA VAL A 65 5.28 4.76 10.93
C VAL A 65 6.36 5.57 10.20
N GLY A 66 7.65 5.34 10.51
CA GLY A 66 8.77 5.96 9.83
C GLY A 66 8.82 5.62 8.34
N ALA A 67 8.59 4.37 7.97
CA ALA A 67 8.53 3.94 6.57
C ALA A 67 7.35 4.59 5.84
N LEU A 68 6.18 4.70 6.47
CA LEU A 68 5.03 5.41 5.90
C LEU A 68 5.29 6.92 5.77
N ALA A 69 5.95 7.53 6.76
CA ALA A 69 6.33 8.94 6.70
C ALA A 69 7.34 9.21 5.57
N SER A 70 8.27 8.28 5.30
CA SER A 70 9.24 8.42 4.21
C SER A 70 8.60 8.38 2.81
N LEU A 71 7.38 7.85 2.67
CA LEU A 71 6.59 7.95 1.43
C LEU A 71 6.24 9.40 1.07
N TYR A 72 6.34 10.34 2.02
CA TYR A 72 6.22 11.77 1.72
C TYR A 72 7.21 12.24 0.66
N ILE A 73 8.41 11.66 0.63
CA ILE A 73 9.45 12.01 -0.35
C ILE A 73 8.97 11.70 -1.77
N ILE A 74 8.19 10.63 -1.94
CA ILE A 74 7.70 10.15 -3.23
C ILE A 74 6.38 10.84 -3.59
N ASN A 75 5.42 10.83 -2.66
CA ASN A 75 4.05 11.26 -2.91
C ASN A 75 3.81 12.77 -2.65
N ARG A 76 4.78 13.47 -2.01
CA ARG A 76 4.65 14.87 -1.61
C ARG A 76 3.41 15.15 -0.73
N ASN A 77 2.84 14.13 -0.10
CA ASN A 77 1.69 14.24 0.80
C ASN A 77 1.77 13.20 1.92
N LEU A 78 1.03 13.46 3.01
CA LEU A 78 0.99 12.59 4.20
C LEU A 78 -0.26 11.69 4.25
N TRP A 79 -0.99 11.54 3.15
CA TRP A 79 -2.20 10.72 3.12
C TRP A 79 -1.96 9.27 3.52
N ALA A 80 -0.76 8.73 3.30
CA ALA A 80 -0.38 7.39 3.73
C ALA A 80 -0.47 7.24 5.26
N LEU A 81 -0.17 8.30 6.03
CA LEU A 81 -0.29 8.29 7.48
C LEU A 81 -1.75 8.37 7.96
N ALA A 82 -2.65 8.96 7.17
CA ALA A 82 -4.06 9.02 7.51
C ALA A 82 -4.73 7.62 7.51
N GLY A 83 -4.13 6.64 6.84
CA GLY A 83 -4.56 5.24 6.91
C GLY A 83 -4.33 4.59 8.26
N LEU A 84 -3.34 5.03 9.07
CA LEU A 84 -3.02 4.42 10.36
C LEU A 84 -4.18 4.50 11.36
N PRO A 85 -4.75 5.68 11.66
CA PRO A 85 -5.87 5.76 12.60
C PRO A 85 -7.07 4.95 12.12
N LEU A 86 -7.27 4.83 10.81
CA LEU A 86 -8.35 4.03 10.23
C LEU A 86 -8.14 2.53 10.45
N ILE A 87 -6.89 2.04 10.32
CA ILE A 87 -6.51 0.65 10.59
C ILE A 87 -6.69 0.33 12.07
N PHE A 88 -6.21 1.19 12.97
CA PHE A 88 -6.37 0.99 14.42
C PHE A 88 -7.83 1.10 14.87
N ALA A 89 -8.62 1.99 14.27
CA ALA A 89 -10.05 2.06 14.53
C ALA A 89 -10.76 0.79 14.03
N ALA A 90 -10.42 0.28 12.85
CA ALA A 90 -11.00 -0.93 12.30
C ALA A 90 -10.72 -2.19 13.15
N GLU A 91 -9.57 -2.24 13.84
CA GLU A 91 -9.24 -3.32 14.78
C GLU A 91 -10.19 -3.33 15.99
N GLN A 92 -10.65 -2.17 16.45
CA GLN A 92 -11.61 -2.04 17.57
C GLN A 92 -13.02 -2.51 17.18
N PHE A 93 -13.40 -2.31 15.94
CA PHE A 93 -14.64 -2.84 15.39
C PHE A 93 -14.37 -4.28 14.93
N LYS A 94 -14.75 -5.27 15.72
CA LYS A 94 -14.71 -6.69 15.33
C LYS A 94 -15.67 -6.92 14.15
N LEU A 95 -15.36 -6.30 13.00
CA LEU A 95 -16.12 -6.46 11.78
C LEU A 95 -15.91 -7.89 11.28
N SER A 96 -16.89 -8.74 11.53
CA SER A 96 -16.99 -10.04 10.87
C SER A 96 -17.35 -9.80 9.40
N VAL A 97 -16.35 -9.33 8.63
CA VAL A 97 -16.54 -9.17 7.19
C VAL A 97 -16.45 -10.57 6.56
N PRO A 98 -17.54 -11.07 5.96
CA PRO A 98 -17.48 -12.33 5.24
C PRO A 98 -16.39 -12.22 4.17
N ARG A 99 -15.42 -13.15 4.18
CA ARG A 99 -14.32 -13.21 3.21
C ARG A 99 -14.86 -13.61 1.83
N GLY A 100 -15.61 -12.71 1.21
CA GLY A 100 -16.07 -12.85 -0.16
C GLY A 100 -14.90 -12.68 -1.12
N ARG A 101 -14.38 -13.78 -1.68
CA ARG A 101 -13.33 -13.74 -2.72
C ARG A 101 -13.70 -12.81 -3.88
N LEU A 102 -14.98 -12.71 -4.21
CA LEU A 102 -15.50 -11.86 -5.28
C LEU A 102 -15.56 -10.37 -4.89
N GLY A 103 -15.63 -10.03 -3.60
CA GLY A 103 -15.76 -8.64 -3.16
C GLY A 103 -14.64 -7.73 -3.66
N PHE A 104 -13.39 -8.19 -3.62
CA PHE A 104 -12.25 -7.43 -4.12
C PHE A 104 -12.23 -7.31 -5.65
N TYR A 105 -12.65 -8.35 -6.36
CA TYR A 105 -12.70 -8.34 -7.83
C TYR A 105 -13.78 -7.41 -8.36
N VAL A 106 -14.89 -7.28 -7.64
CA VAL A 106 -15.98 -6.35 -7.99
C VAL A 106 -15.68 -4.93 -7.53
N TYR A 107 -15.09 -4.78 -6.34
CA TYR A 107 -14.77 -3.47 -5.76
C TYR A 107 -13.82 -2.65 -6.67
N TYR A 108 -12.76 -3.28 -7.20
CA TYR A 108 -11.76 -2.57 -7.99
C TYR A 108 -12.33 -1.98 -9.30
N PRO A 109 -13.00 -2.75 -10.18
CA PRO A 109 -13.60 -2.18 -11.37
C PRO A 109 -14.77 -1.23 -11.05
N ALA A 110 -15.55 -1.49 -9.99
CA ALA A 110 -16.63 -0.60 -9.58
C ALA A 110 -16.08 0.76 -9.12
N HIS A 111 -15.02 0.78 -8.32
CA HIS A 111 -14.35 2.00 -7.87
C HIS A 111 -13.83 2.82 -9.06
N LEU A 112 -13.15 2.18 -10.03
CA LEU A 112 -12.67 2.85 -11.24
C LEU A 112 -13.83 3.40 -12.09
N ALA A 113 -14.91 2.66 -12.22
CA ALA A 113 -16.09 3.11 -12.94
C ALA A 113 -16.73 4.34 -12.29
N VAL A 114 -16.87 4.34 -10.96
CA VAL A 114 -17.38 5.49 -10.20
C VAL A 114 -16.47 6.71 -10.38
N LEU A 115 -15.16 6.55 -10.26
CA LEU A 115 -14.21 7.64 -10.47
C LEU A 115 -14.30 8.19 -11.90
N TRP A 116 -14.41 7.31 -12.89
CA TRP A 116 -14.56 7.72 -14.29
C TRP A 116 -15.85 8.51 -14.52
N ILE A 117 -16.98 8.05 -13.96
CA ILE A 117 -18.27 8.76 -14.03
C ILE A 117 -18.17 10.14 -13.37
N VAL A 118 -17.60 10.22 -12.16
CA VAL A 118 -17.42 11.48 -11.42
C VAL A 118 -16.57 12.46 -12.23
N VAL A 119 -15.43 12.01 -12.78
CA VAL A 119 -14.58 12.86 -13.62
C VAL A 119 -15.34 13.34 -14.85
N ARG A 120 -16.10 12.47 -15.51
CA ARG A 120 -16.92 12.84 -16.67
C ARG A 120 -18.00 13.88 -16.31
N LEU A 121 -18.69 13.69 -15.20
CA LEU A 121 -19.70 14.64 -14.74
C LEU A 121 -19.10 16.01 -14.38
N LEU A 122 -17.91 16.02 -13.77
CA LEU A 122 -17.19 17.26 -13.46
C LEU A 122 -16.66 17.96 -14.73
N GLN A 123 -16.32 17.22 -15.79
CA GLN A 123 -15.89 17.78 -17.08
C GLN A 123 -17.06 18.29 -17.93
N ILE A 124 -18.29 17.86 -17.69
CA ILE A 124 -19.50 18.35 -18.37
C ILE A 124 -20.00 19.68 -17.76
N GLY A 125 -19.50 20.06 -16.54
CA GLY A 125 -19.73 21.39 -15.99
C GLY A 125 -19.10 22.46 -16.89
N PRO A 126 -19.68 23.66 -16.97
CA PRO A 126 -19.22 24.72 -17.89
C PRO A 126 -17.89 25.34 -17.41
N PHE A 127 -16.79 24.59 -17.59
CA PHE A 127 -15.47 25.23 -17.56
C PHE A 127 -15.18 25.78 -18.94
N PRO A 128 -15.03 27.11 -19.05
CA PRO A 128 -14.67 27.73 -20.33
C PRO A 128 -13.29 27.26 -20.77
N SER A 129 -13.23 26.72 -21.97
CA SER A 129 -12.05 26.23 -22.69
C SER A 129 -11.03 27.31 -23.07
N SER A 130 -10.91 28.38 -22.29
CA SER A 130 -10.10 29.54 -22.63
C SER A 130 -8.72 29.64 -21.99
N GLN A 131 -8.20 28.56 -21.35
CA GLN A 131 -6.89 28.58 -20.69
C GLN A 131 -5.90 27.52 -21.19
N LEU A 132 -6.10 26.96 -22.39
CA LEU A 132 -5.14 26.03 -22.99
C LEU A 132 -4.50 26.64 -24.25
N ASN A 133 -4.03 27.89 -24.13
CA ASN A 133 -3.09 28.49 -25.08
C ASN A 133 -1.88 28.97 -24.26
N ILE A 134 -0.97 28.08 -23.96
CA ILE A 134 0.49 28.33 -23.82
C ILE A 134 1.22 27.09 -24.31
#